data_7b73ee04b808e8b9138acf791174d328
#
_entry.id   7b73ee04b808e8b9138acf791174d328
#
_cell.length_a   1.000
_cell.length_b   1.000
_cell.length_c   1.000
_cell.angle_alpha   90.00
_cell.angle_beta   90.00
_cell.angle_gamma   90.00
#
_symmetry.space_group_name_H-M   'P 1'
#
loop_
_entity.id
_entity.type
_entity.pdbx_description
1 polymer ?
#
loop_
_entity_poly.entity_id
_entity_poly.type
_entity_poly.pdbx_seq_one_letter_code
_entity_poly.pdbx_strand_id
1 'polypeptide(L)'
;MLTSELRAKFLEYFKKHNHEVVDSSPLIPANDDTLLFTNAGMVQFKDVFLGSEKRSYKRATTTQRCIRAGGKHNDLENVGYTLRHHTFFEMLGNFSFGDYFKEDAIQLAWNFLTDELGLEKEKLWISVFREDDEAADIWLSKIGIAKERVVRLDEEDNFWSMGCLLYTSPSPRDGR
;
A
#
# COMPACT_ATOMS: atom_id res chain seq x y z
N MET A 1 15.92 13.01 6.32
CA MET A 1 15.77 11.58 6.68
C MET A 1 16.33 10.73 5.56
N LEU A 2 17.18 9.75 5.86
CA LEU A 2 17.72 8.82 4.88
C LEU A 2 16.69 7.73 4.54
N THR A 3 16.79 7.12 3.34
CA THR A 3 15.91 6.00 2.94
C THR A 3 15.98 4.82 3.92
N SER A 4 17.18 4.52 4.44
CA SER A 4 17.36 3.47 5.45
C SER A 4 16.64 3.77 6.76
N GLU A 5 16.61 5.03 7.17
CA GLU A 5 15.90 5.48 8.38
C GLU A 5 14.38 5.39 8.18
N LEU A 6 13.89 5.79 7.00
CA LEU A 6 12.47 5.67 6.66
C LEU A 6 12.01 4.20 6.69
N ARG A 7 12.81 3.31 6.08
CA ARG A 7 12.54 1.87 6.06
C ARG A 7 12.47 1.31 7.50
N ALA A 8 13.46 1.62 8.31
CA ALA A 8 13.52 1.16 9.70
C ALA A 8 12.32 1.67 10.51
N LYS A 9 11.99 2.96 10.40
CA LYS A 9 10.84 3.57 11.08
C LYS A 9 9.53 2.91 10.67
N PHE A 10 9.32 2.66 9.37
CA PHE A 10 8.11 2.02 8.88
C PHE A 10 7.93 0.61 9.46
N LEU A 11 8.96 -0.23 9.34
CA LEU A 11 8.91 -1.60 9.86
C LEU A 11 8.71 -1.63 11.38
N GLU A 12 9.42 -0.78 12.11
CA GLU A 12 9.30 -0.72 13.57
C GLU A 12 7.92 -0.22 14.02
N TYR A 13 7.38 0.80 13.34
CA TYR A 13 6.05 1.31 13.62
C TYR A 13 4.99 0.21 13.49
N PHE A 14 4.94 -0.48 12.37
CA PHE A 14 3.97 -1.54 12.15
C PHE A 14 4.22 -2.77 13.03
N LYS A 15 5.48 -3.09 13.35
CA LYS A 15 5.81 -4.13 14.33
C LYS A 15 5.22 -3.82 15.71
N LYS A 16 5.32 -2.57 16.18
CA LYS A 16 4.68 -2.11 17.43
C LYS A 16 3.14 -2.26 17.40
N HIS A 17 2.55 -2.27 16.22
CA HIS A 17 1.12 -2.48 16.00
C HIS A 17 0.78 -3.94 15.59
N ASN A 18 1.57 -4.90 16.08
CA ASN A 18 1.37 -6.34 15.93
C ASN A 18 1.41 -6.86 14.48
N HIS A 19 2.18 -6.22 13.61
CA HIS A 19 2.47 -6.74 12.29
C HIS A 19 3.75 -7.59 12.32
N GLU A 20 3.70 -8.76 11.69
CA GLU A 20 4.90 -9.55 11.45
C GLU A 20 5.77 -8.86 10.42
N VAL A 21 7.06 -8.70 10.72
CA VAL A 21 8.02 -8.14 9.78
C VAL A 21 8.44 -9.25 8.82
N VAL A 22 8.04 -9.12 7.57
CA VAL A 22 8.30 -10.14 6.54
C VAL A 22 9.36 -9.60 5.57
N ASP A 23 10.36 -10.42 5.29
CA ASP A 23 11.41 -10.08 4.35
C ASP A 23 10.88 -9.85 2.93
N SER A 24 11.61 -9.04 2.16
CA SER A 24 11.34 -8.87 0.74
C SER A 24 11.46 -10.20 0.01
N SER A 25 10.43 -10.59 -0.72
CA SER A 25 10.52 -11.75 -1.60
C SER A 25 11.52 -11.52 -2.74
N PRO A 26 11.99 -12.58 -3.40
CA PRO A 26 12.85 -12.46 -4.58
C PRO A 26 12.21 -11.60 -5.67
N LEU A 27 13.05 -10.92 -6.45
CA LEU A 27 12.59 -10.09 -7.58
C LEU A 27 12.01 -10.92 -8.72
N ILE A 28 12.43 -12.18 -8.84
CA ILE A 28 11.85 -13.15 -9.78
C ILE A 28 10.88 -14.00 -8.97
N PRO A 29 9.54 -13.87 -9.20
CA PRO A 29 8.56 -14.65 -8.48
C PRO A 29 8.72 -16.14 -8.82
N ALA A 30 8.75 -17.00 -7.80
CA ALA A 30 8.92 -18.44 -8.01
C ALA A 30 7.62 -19.15 -8.42
N ASN A 31 6.46 -18.56 -8.10
CA ASN A 31 5.15 -19.22 -8.20
C ASN A 31 4.14 -18.42 -9.04
N ASP A 32 4.57 -17.49 -9.85
CA ASP A 32 3.67 -16.70 -10.69
C ASP A 32 4.25 -16.47 -12.08
N ASP A 33 3.94 -17.38 -13.00
CA ASP A 33 4.38 -17.34 -14.40
C ASP A 33 3.78 -16.16 -15.19
N THR A 34 2.84 -15.43 -14.60
CA THR A 34 2.23 -14.24 -15.22
C THR A 34 3.04 -12.97 -14.99
N LEU A 35 4.01 -13.00 -14.09
CA LEU A 35 4.87 -11.88 -13.73
C LEU A 35 6.34 -12.17 -14.06
N LEU A 36 6.97 -11.29 -14.83
CA LEU A 36 8.42 -11.34 -15.05
C LEU A 36 9.20 -10.97 -13.80
N PHE A 37 8.70 -9.97 -13.07
CA PHE A 37 9.32 -9.47 -11.85
C PHE A 37 8.27 -9.19 -10.78
N THR A 38 8.68 -9.25 -9.52
CA THR A 38 7.90 -8.74 -8.40
C THR A 38 7.76 -7.22 -8.56
N ASN A 39 6.55 -6.77 -8.87
CA ASN A 39 6.25 -5.38 -9.23
C ASN A 39 5.49 -4.63 -8.13
N ALA A 40 5.11 -5.32 -7.06
CA ALA A 40 4.37 -4.73 -5.93
C ALA A 40 4.57 -5.52 -4.64
N GLY A 41 4.36 -4.84 -3.50
CA GLY A 41 4.52 -5.42 -2.18
C GLY A 41 3.56 -6.57 -1.86
N MET A 42 2.38 -6.58 -2.48
CA MET A 42 1.39 -7.64 -2.23
C MET A 42 1.65 -8.95 -3.00
N VAL A 43 2.57 -8.97 -3.97
CA VAL A 43 2.80 -10.16 -4.81
C VAL A 43 3.08 -11.41 -3.96
N GLN A 44 3.93 -11.30 -2.94
CA GLN A 44 4.25 -12.41 -2.05
C GLN A 44 3.09 -12.88 -1.15
N PHE A 45 2.01 -12.10 -1.07
CA PHE A 45 0.82 -12.39 -0.26
C PHE A 45 -0.41 -12.71 -1.10
N LYS A 46 -0.26 -12.83 -2.43
CA LYS A 46 -1.37 -13.08 -3.35
C LYS A 46 -2.18 -14.30 -2.93
N ASP A 47 -1.51 -15.41 -2.64
CA ASP A 47 -2.16 -16.67 -2.25
C ASP A 47 -2.82 -16.60 -0.87
N VAL A 48 -2.30 -15.75 0.02
CA VAL A 48 -2.92 -15.49 1.33
C VAL A 48 -4.24 -14.74 1.13
N PHE A 49 -4.26 -13.71 0.29
CA PHE A 49 -5.49 -12.96 -0.03
C PHE A 49 -6.52 -13.81 -0.77
N LEU A 50 -6.07 -14.75 -1.60
CA LEU A 50 -6.94 -15.69 -2.30
C LEU A 50 -7.44 -16.84 -1.40
N GLY A 51 -6.88 -16.96 -0.18
CA GLY A 51 -7.22 -18.02 0.76
C GLY A 51 -6.62 -19.39 0.42
N SER A 52 -5.76 -19.49 -0.59
CA SER A 52 -5.04 -20.70 -0.97
C SER A 52 -3.83 -20.97 -0.10
N GLU A 53 -3.28 -19.96 0.59
CA GLU A 53 -2.21 -20.09 1.56
C GLU A 53 -2.65 -19.53 2.92
N LYS A 54 -2.19 -20.19 4.00
CA LYS A 54 -2.38 -19.72 5.38
C LYS A 54 -1.04 -19.39 6.00
N ARG A 55 -0.95 -18.23 6.63
CA ARG A 55 0.19 -17.81 7.45
C ARG A 55 -0.13 -17.91 8.93
N SER A 56 0.90 -18.02 9.77
CA SER A 56 0.76 -18.03 11.23
C SER A 56 0.38 -16.67 11.83
N TYR A 57 0.41 -15.62 11.03
CA TYR A 57 0.09 -14.25 11.40
C TYR A 57 -1.07 -13.71 10.54
N LYS A 58 -1.79 -12.72 11.08
CA LYS A 58 -2.88 -12.03 10.38
C LYS A 58 -2.53 -10.62 9.93
N ARG A 59 -1.39 -10.10 10.37
CA ARG A 59 -0.87 -8.78 9.98
C ARG A 59 0.57 -8.93 9.52
N ALA A 60 0.94 -8.25 8.47
CA ALA A 60 2.31 -8.24 7.99
C ALA A 60 2.76 -6.82 7.59
N THR A 61 4.05 -6.58 7.72
CA THR A 61 4.70 -5.39 7.17
C THR A 61 5.98 -5.78 6.45
N THR A 62 6.26 -5.12 5.35
CA THR A 62 7.45 -5.41 4.53
C THR A 62 7.92 -4.16 3.79
N THR A 63 9.19 -4.17 3.40
CA THR A 63 9.74 -3.25 2.40
C THR A 63 10.12 -4.09 1.19
N GLN A 64 9.18 -4.30 0.29
CA GLN A 64 9.35 -5.16 -0.87
C GLN A 64 10.15 -4.46 -1.96
N ARG A 65 11.24 -5.09 -2.38
CA ARG A 65 11.98 -4.68 -3.58
C ARG A 65 11.18 -5.04 -4.83
N CYS A 66 11.03 -4.07 -5.74
CA CYS A 66 10.18 -4.18 -6.92
C CYS A 66 10.94 -3.74 -8.17
N ILE A 67 10.58 -4.36 -9.31
CA ILE A 67 11.02 -3.95 -10.63
C ILE A 67 9.79 -3.75 -11.52
N ARG A 68 9.73 -2.60 -12.22
CA ARG A 68 8.73 -2.26 -13.22
C ARG A 68 9.41 -1.91 -14.55
N ALA A 69 9.95 -2.93 -15.21
CA ALA A 69 10.75 -2.81 -16.43
C ALA A 69 10.23 -3.71 -17.56
N GLY A 70 8.93 -3.89 -17.65
CA GLY A 70 8.29 -4.70 -18.68
C GLY A 70 6.95 -5.27 -18.24
N GLY A 71 6.16 -5.77 -19.19
CA GLY A 71 4.82 -6.26 -18.94
C GLY A 71 3.81 -5.14 -18.73
N LYS A 72 2.70 -5.44 -18.06
CA LYS A 72 1.55 -4.55 -17.94
C LYS A 72 1.77 -3.37 -16.99
N HIS A 73 2.66 -3.50 -16.00
CA HIS A 73 3.10 -2.41 -15.12
C HIS A 73 4.52 -2.01 -15.51
N ASN A 74 4.62 -1.31 -16.61
CA ASN A 74 5.88 -0.87 -17.19
C ASN A 74 6.01 0.64 -17.02
N ASP A 75 6.97 1.06 -16.21
CA ASP A 75 7.28 2.48 -16.00
C ASP A 75 8.41 2.97 -16.94
N LEU A 76 8.90 2.14 -17.86
CA LEU A 76 10.07 2.47 -18.69
C LEU A 76 9.91 3.76 -19.49
N GLU A 77 8.71 4.06 -19.97
CA GLU A 77 8.43 5.30 -20.71
C GLU A 77 8.52 6.56 -19.83
N ASN A 78 8.38 6.40 -18.52
CA ASN A 78 8.40 7.49 -17.54
C ASN A 78 9.73 7.58 -16.77
N VAL A 79 10.52 6.50 -16.76
CA VAL A 79 11.83 6.48 -16.09
C VAL A 79 12.78 7.44 -16.77
N GLY A 80 13.39 8.33 -15.98
CA GLY A 80 14.28 9.39 -16.48
C GLY A 80 13.58 10.66 -16.96
N TYR A 81 12.27 10.64 -17.16
CA TYR A 81 11.45 11.80 -17.54
C TYR A 81 10.69 12.40 -16.37
N THR A 82 10.47 11.63 -15.33
CA THR A 82 9.83 12.09 -14.10
C THR A 82 10.72 11.80 -12.90
N LEU A 83 10.56 12.57 -11.83
CA LEU A 83 11.27 12.36 -10.56
C LEU A 83 10.72 11.20 -9.72
N ARG A 84 9.62 10.60 -10.14
CA ARG A 84 8.85 9.62 -9.34
C ARG A 84 8.89 8.19 -9.88
N HIS A 85 9.25 8.01 -11.14
CA HIS A 85 9.27 6.70 -11.78
C HIS A 85 10.68 6.13 -11.82
N HIS A 86 10.85 4.97 -11.21
CA HIS A 86 12.10 4.23 -11.15
C HIS A 86 11.88 2.79 -11.59
N THR A 87 12.84 2.24 -12.33
CA THR A 87 12.81 0.83 -12.74
C THR A 87 12.84 -0.10 -11.53
N PHE A 88 13.71 0.23 -10.57
CA PHE A 88 13.87 -0.47 -9.29
C PHE A 88 13.52 0.46 -8.14
N PHE A 89 12.70 -0.04 -7.20
CA PHE A 89 12.28 0.71 -6.01
C PHE A 89 11.89 -0.24 -4.88
N GLU A 90 11.70 0.30 -3.69
CA GLU A 90 11.11 -0.42 -2.58
C GLU A 90 9.70 0.09 -2.31
N MET A 91 8.77 -0.85 -2.09
CA MET A 91 7.40 -0.55 -1.72
C MET A 91 7.20 -0.87 -0.24
N LEU A 92 6.91 0.16 0.54
CA LEU A 92 6.54 0.03 1.94
C LEU A 92 5.12 -0.50 2.02
N GLY A 93 4.92 -1.66 2.64
CA GLY A 93 3.62 -2.32 2.69
C GLY A 93 3.24 -2.77 4.09
N ASN A 94 1.98 -2.52 4.45
CA ASN A 94 1.33 -3.10 5.61
C ASN A 94 0.06 -3.82 5.17
N PHE A 95 -0.18 -5.00 5.71
CA PHE A 95 -1.22 -5.92 5.25
C PHE A 95 -2.01 -6.46 6.42
N SER A 96 -3.33 -6.57 6.24
CA SER A 96 -4.25 -7.23 7.15
C SER A 96 -4.96 -8.38 6.41
N PHE A 97 -4.84 -9.58 6.95
CA PHE A 97 -5.45 -10.78 6.39
C PHE A 97 -6.72 -11.12 7.18
N GLY A 98 -7.77 -10.29 7.00
CA GLY A 98 -9.04 -10.43 7.69
C GLY A 98 -9.01 -10.15 9.19
N ASP A 99 -8.13 -9.25 9.64
CA ASP A 99 -8.00 -8.88 11.05
C ASP A 99 -8.52 -7.46 11.33
N TYR A 100 -8.02 -6.45 10.62
CA TYR A 100 -8.56 -5.09 10.67
C TYR A 100 -8.96 -4.60 9.27
N PHE A 101 -9.71 -3.50 9.24
CA PHE A 101 -10.25 -2.95 8.02
C PHE A 101 -10.00 -1.44 7.93
N LYS A 102 -10.89 -0.67 7.29
CA LYS A 102 -10.71 0.75 6.97
C LYS A 102 -10.32 1.61 8.17
N GLU A 103 -11.03 1.48 9.27
CA GLU A 103 -10.83 2.36 10.43
C GLU A 103 -9.41 2.28 10.97
N ASP A 104 -8.95 1.07 11.30
CA ASP A 104 -7.60 0.88 11.82
C ASP A 104 -6.54 1.20 10.76
N ALA A 105 -6.78 0.84 9.49
CA ALA A 105 -5.87 1.14 8.40
C ALA A 105 -5.66 2.65 8.23
N ILE A 106 -6.74 3.42 8.24
CA ILE A 106 -6.72 4.88 8.15
C ILE A 106 -5.99 5.48 9.35
N GLN A 107 -6.31 5.02 10.56
CA GLN A 107 -5.68 5.52 11.77
C GLN A 107 -4.18 5.23 11.80
N LEU A 108 -3.78 4.01 11.44
CA LEU A 108 -2.38 3.62 11.37
C LEU A 108 -1.61 4.45 10.34
N ALA A 109 -2.18 4.61 9.14
CA ALA A 109 -1.56 5.40 8.09
C ALA A 109 -1.41 6.88 8.49
N TRP A 110 -2.47 7.46 9.08
CA TRP A 110 -2.45 8.84 9.53
C TRP A 110 -1.39 9.08 10.61
N ASN A 111 -1.39 8.26 11.65
CA ASN A 111 -0.43 8.39 12.74
C ASN A 111 1.01 8.19 12.26
N PHE A 112 1.24 7.24 11.36
CA PHE A 112 2.57 7.07 10.78
C PHE A 112 3.04 8.32 10.05
N LEU A 113 2.20 8.91 9.22
CA LEU A 113 2.57 10.10 8.44
C LEU A 113 2.75 11.34 9.32
N THR A 114 1.89 11.54 10.30
CA THR A 114 1.87 12.78 11.09
C THR A 114 2.72 12.69 12.35
N ASP A 115 2.67 11.60 13.08
CA ASP A 115 3.34 11.48 14.38
C ASP A 115 4.75 10.89 14.24
N GLU A 116 4.93 9.86 13.40
CA GLU A 116 6.24 9.23 13.21
C GLU A 116 7.12 9.97 12.19
N LEU A 117 6.53 10.41 11.07
CA LEU A 117 7.27 11.14 10.03
C LEU A 117 7.22 12.66 10.21
N GLY A 118 6.32 13.18 11.04
CA GLY A 118 6.18 14.61 11.31
C GLY A 118 5.70 15.44 10.13
N LEU A 119 4.91 14.85 9.23
CA LEU A 119 4.34 15.59 8.12
C LEU A 119 3.27 16.57 8.61
N GLU A 120 3.29 17.78 8.09
CA GLU A 120 2.32 18.83 8.44
C GLU A 120 0.92 18.40 7.98
N LYS A 121 0.00 18.26 8.94
CA LYS A 121 -1.38 17.80 8.70
C LYS A 121 -2.10 18.65 7.67
N GLU A 122 -1.80 19.96 7.64
CA GLU A 122 -2.40 20.95 6.76
C GLU A 122 -1.99 20.78 5.29
N LYS A 123 -0.88 20.09 5.02
CA LYS A 123 -0.38 19.81 3.67
C LYS A 123 -0.88 18.50 3.09
N LEU A 124 -1.55 17.67 3.91
CA LEU A 124 -2.03 16.37 3.48
C LEU A 124 -3.45 16.49 2.89
N TRP A 125 -3.62 15.89 1.73
CA TRP A 125 -4.89 15.72 1.05
C TRP A 125 -5.27 14.26 1.03
N ILE A 126 -6.56 13.98 1.19
CA ILE A 126 -7.11 12.64 1.25
C ILE A 126 -7.97 12.40 0.04
N SER A 127 -7.73 11.32 -0.69
CA SER A 127 -8.65 10.84 -1.71
C SER A 127 -9.41 9.62 -1.21
N VAL A 128 -10.70 9.56 -1.49
CA VAL A 128 -11.56 8.42 -1.26
C VAL A 128 -12.33 8.10 -2.53
N PHE A 129 -12.71 6.84 -2.70
CA PHE A 129 -13.60 6.49 -3.80
C PHE A 129 -14.95 7.22 -3.63
N ARG A 130 -15.51 7.71 -4.73
CA ARG A 130 -16.70 8.56 -4.71
C ARG A 130 -17.91 7.95 -3.98
N GLU A 131 -18.04 6.63 -4.00
CA GLU A 131 -19.13 5.90 -3.37
C GLU A 131 -18.75 5.33 -1.98
N ASP A 132 -17.52 5.56 -1.51
CA ASP A 132 -17.07 5.09 -0.20
C ASP A 132 -17.36 6.13 0.89
N ASP A 133 -18.60 6.15 1.33
CA ASP A 133 -19.05 7.03 2.41
C ASP A 133 -18.41 6.66 3.74
N GLU A 134 -18.19 5.37 4.00
CA GLU A 134 -17.56 4.88 5.23
C GLU A 134 -16.14 5.44 5.39
N ALA A 135 -15.30 5.34 4.35
CA ALA A 135 -13.96 5.90 4.41
C ALA A 135 -13.98 7.42 4.58
N ALA A 136 -14.87 8.11 3.85
CA ALA A 136 -15.04 9.55 3.97
C ALA A 136 -15.43 9.96 5.40
N ASP A 137 -16.39 9.26 6.01
CA ASP A 137 -16.85 9.54 7.37
C ASP A 137 -15.77 9.29 8.43
N ILE A 138 -14.94 8.27 8.27
CA ILE A 138 -13.80 8.03 9.15
C ILE A 138 -12.81 9.19 9.09
N TRP A 139 -12.46 9.64 7.89
CA TRP A 139 -11.55 10.77 7.70
C TRP A 139 -12.09 12.08 8.28
N LEU A 140 -13.37 12.36 8.08
CA LEU A 140 -14.01 13.59 8.53
C LEU A 140 -14.30 13.57 10.03
N SER A 141 -14.86 12.48 10.57
CA SER A 141 -15.39 12.45 11.92
C SER A 141 -14.38 11.91 12.94
N LYS A 142 -13.59 10.88 12.59
CA LYS A 142 -12.64 10.26 13.53
C LYS A 142 -11.25 10.90 13.47
N ILE A 143 -10.75 11.15 12.27
CA ILE A 143 -9.44 11.81 12.09
C ILE A 143 -9.57 13.31 12.21
N GLY A 144 -10.71 13.88 11.80
CA GLY A 144 -10.98 15.31 11.89
C GLY A 144 -10.34 16.12 10.76
N ILE A 145 -10.23 15.54 9.56
CA ILE A 145 -9.74 16.25 8.38
C ILE A 145 -10.78 17.28 7.93
N ALA A 146 -10.34 18.48 7.56
CA ALA A 146 -11.22 19.50 6.99
C ALA A 146 -11.85 18.98 5.69
N LYS A 147 -13.17 19.21 5.51
CA LYS A 147 -13.96 18.66 4.42
C LYS A 147 -13.39 19.00 3.03
N GLU A 148 -12.83 20.18 2.88
CA GLU A 148 -12.23 20.66 1.63
C GLU A 148 -10.96 19.91 1.22
N ARG A 149 -10.38 19.14 2.13
CA ARG A 149 -9.19 18.30 1.89
C ARG A 149 -9.50 16.82 1.70
N VAL A 150 -10.76 16.43 1.78
CA VAL A 150 -11.21 15.08 1.43
C VAL A 150 -11.83 15.15 0.04
N VAL A 151 -11.15 14.58 -0.94
CA VAL A 151 -11.54 14.58 -2.34
C VAL A 151 -12.10 13.22 -2.73
N ARG A 152 -13.28 13.23 -3.35
CA ARG A 152 -13.89 12.01 -3.89
C ARG A 152 -13.46 11.84 -5.35
N LEU A 153 -12.81 10.74 -5.66
CA LEU A 153 -12.27 10.43 -6.98
C LEU A 153 -12.83 9.12 -7.51
N ASP A 154 -12.64 8.90 -8.79
CA ASP A 154 -13.13 7.72 -9.49
C ASP A 154 -12.22 6.48 -9.32
N GLU A 155 -12.55 5.43 -10.03
CA GLU A 155 -11.90 4.12 -9.94
C GLU A 155 -10.41 4.17 -10.31
N GLU A 156 -10.04 5.00 -11.29
CA GLU A 156 -8.65 5.13 -11.76
C GLU A 156 -7.69 5.59 -10.65
N ASP A 157 -8.17 6.41 -9.73
CA ASP A 157 -7.37 6.97 -8.64
C ASP A 157 -7.44 6.12 -7.35
N ASN A 158 -8.47 5.29 -7.20
CA ASN A 158 -8.75 4.56 -5.97
C ASN A 158 -8.57 3.05 -6.08
N PHE A 159 -8.69 2.47 -7.28
CA PHE A 159 -8.53 1.03 -7.45
C PHE A 159 -7.23 0.70 -8.17
N TRP A 160 -6.42 -0.11 -7.51
CA TRP A 160 -5.20 -0.61 -8.09
C TRP A 160 -5.43 -1.99 -8.71
N SER A 161 -4.98 -2.18 -9.96
CA SER A 161 -5.12 -3.43 -10.69
C SER A 161 -3.75 -4.05 -10.94
N MET A 162 -3.58 -5.31 -10.58
CA MET A 162 -2.37 -6.11 -10.90
C MET A 162 -2.26 -6.48 -12.37
N GLY A 163 -3.19 -6.03 -13.20
CA GLY A 163 -3.09 -6.21 -14.64
C GLY A 163 -3.33 -7.61 -15.16
N CYS A 164 -3.62 -8.57 -14.34
CA CYS A 164 -4.01 -9.91 -14.75
C CYS A 164 -5.48 -10.13 -14.45
N LEU A 165 -6.27 -9.95 -15.44
CA LEU A 165 -7.61 -10.43 -15.80
C LEU A 165 -8.72 -10.62 -14.74
N LEU A 166 -8.48 -10.68 -13.43
CA LEU A 166 -9.52 -11.04 -12.47
C LEU A 166 -9.50 -10.30 -11.13
N TYR A 167 -8.54 -9.44 -10.87
CA TYR A 167 -8.42 -8.81 -9.55
C TYR A 167 -8.21 -7.30 -9.66
N THR A 168 -9.31 -6.58 -9.59
CA THR A 168 -9.31 -5.27 -8.97
C THR A 168 -9.17 -5.52 -7.47
N SER A 169 -7.97 -5.44 -6.94
CA SER A 169 -7.83 -5.26 -5.51
C SER A 169 -8.10 -3.79 -5.25
N PRO A 170 -9.02 -3.46 -4.36
CA PRO A 170 -9.15 -2.09 -3.90
C PRO A 170 -7.78 -1.65 -3.39
N SER A 171 -7.47 -0.38 -3.56
CA SER A 171 -6.34 0.25 -2.90
C SER A 171 -6.31 -0.24 -1.44
N PRO A 172 -5.14 -0.50 -0.83
CA PRO A 172 -5.07 -0.80 0.60
C PRO A 172 -5.79 0.23 1.48
N ARG A 173 -6.15 1.38 0.89
CA ARG A 173 -6.93 2.44 1.54
C ARG A 173 -8.43 2.20 1.53
N ASP A 174 -8.94 1.36 0.63
CA ASP A 174 -10.40 1.24 0.40
C ASP A 174 -10.97 -0.08 0.92
N GLY A 175 -10.16 -0.96 1.47
CA GLY A 175 -10.57 -2.10 2.27
C GLY A 175 -11.84 -2.85 1.80
N ARG A 176 -11.87 -3.38 0.59
CA ARG A 176 -12.86 -4.41 0.22
C ARG A 176 -12.22 -5.78 0.20
#